data_db52530393608096b67b11acf3ea6ad4
#
_entry.id   db52530393608096b67b11acf3ea6ad4
#
_cell.length_a   1.000
_cell.length_b   1.000
_cell.length_c   1.000
_cell.angle_alpha   90.00
_cell.angle_beta   90.00
_cell.angle_gamma   90.00
#
_symmetry.space_group_name_H-M   'P 1'
#
loop_
_entity.id
_entity.type
_entity.pdbx_description
1 polymer ?
#
loop_
_entity_poly.entity_id
_entity_poly.type
_entity_poly.pdbx_seq_one_letter_code
_entity_poly.pdbx_strand_id
1 'polypeptide(L)'
;MESTAPYRKPVWQQLEGQCALALAQAQSHRAPQGRQGDYQDAERLLRRHVAGELILSLVPSPEQRLWRTLTRSQHQWTRDRVRMHSQIESLLEDAHIQLATVVSDLLGVRSRRMWQALAKGEKEPARLAAMADPALRATPEQLRDAWRAAPRCMPCTARSWICF
;
A
#
# COMPACT_ATOMS: atom_id res chain seq x y z
N MET A 1 -21.13 -0.81 -22.25
CA MET A 1 -20.39 -1.42 -21.10
C MET A 1 -20.74 -0.65 -19.84
N GLU A 2 -20.94 -1.32 -18.73
CA GLU A 2 -21.31 -0.70 -17.44
C GLU A 2 -20.08 -0.37 -16.59
N SER A 3 -20.15 0.71 -15.78
CA SER A 3 -19.02 1.24 -14.99
C SER A 3 -18.81 0.51 -13.65
N THR A 4 -19.05 -0.79 -13.59
CA THR A 4 -19.01 -1.54 -12.35
C THR A 4 -17.61 -2.08 -12.05
N ALA A 5 -16.91 -2.78 -11.96
CA ALA A 5 -15.70 -3.38 -11.42
C ALA A 5 -14.40 -3.06 -12.23
N PRO A 6 -13.22 -3.33 -11.69
CA PRO A 6 -11.95 -3.08 -12.37
C PRO A 6 -11.69 -3.97 -13.60
N TYR A 7 -12.37 -5.12 -13.75
CA TYR A 7 -12.21 -6.03 -14.90
C TYR A 7 -12.66 -5.42 -16.23
N ARG A 8 -13.44 -4.33 -16.23
CA ARG A 8 -13.77 -3.60 -17.45
C ARG A 8 -12.57 -2.98 -18.16
N LYS A 9 -11.49 -2.68 -17.42
CA LYS A 9 -10.33 -1.99 -17.97
C LYS A 9 -9.62 -2.77 -19.09
N PRO A 10 -9.29 -4.07 -18.91
CA PRO A 10 -8.71 -4.85 -20.00
C PRO A 10 -9.61 -4.96 -21.22
N VAL A 11 -10.92 -5.16 -21.02
CA VAL A 11 -11.90 -5.23 -22.10
C VAL A 11 -11.97 -3.91 -22.86
N TRP A 12 -12.03 -2.78 -22.14
CA TRP A 12 -11.99 -1.45 -22.76
C TRP A 12 -10.75 -1.25 -23.59
N GLN A 13 -9.57 -1.59 -23.06
CA GLN A 13 -8.29 -1.39 -23.76
C GLN A 13 -8.17 -2.21 -25.04
N GLN A 14 -8.76 -3.41 -25.08
CA GLN A 14 -8.77 -4.25 -26.27
C GLN A 14 -9.71 -3.74 -27.36
N LEU A 15 -10.83 -3.15 -26.98
CA LEU A 15 -11.85 -2.68 -27.92
C LEU A 15 -11.67 -1.20 -28.28
N GLU A 16 -10.90 -0.44 -27.50
CA GLU A 16 -10.62 0.97 -27.78
C GLU A 16 -9.83 1.10 -29.11
N GLY A 17 -10.40 1.79 -30.07
CA GLY A 17 -9.84 1.89 -31.43
C GLY A 17 -10.44 0.91 -32.44
N GLN A 18 -11.18 -0.11 -32.02
CA GLN A 18 -11.88 -1.04 -32.93
C GLN A 18 -13.35 -0.66 -33.12
N CYS A 19 -13.97 -0.11 -32.07
CA CYS A 19 -15.38 0.29 -32.10
C CYS A 19 -15.65 1.49 -31.18
N ALA A 20 -16.77 2.17 -31.41
CA ALA A 20 -17.25 3.23 -30.52
C ALA A 20 -17.70 2.63 -29.18
N LEU A 21 -17.03 2.98 -28.10
CA LEU A 21 -17.29 2.47 -26.76
C LEU A 21 -18.05 3.50 -25.91
N ALA A 22 -19.14 3.08 -25.31
CA ALA A 22 -19.91 3.85 -24.35
C ALA A 22 -19.83 3.19 -22.97
N LEU A 23 -19.44 3.94 -21.94
CA LEU A 23 -19.40 3.49 -20.56
C LEU A 23 -20.62 4.03 -19.82
N ALA A 24 -21.60 3.17 -19.55
CA ALA A 24 -22.82 3.52 -18.83
C ALA A 24 -22.55 3.63 -17.32
N GLN A 25 -23.12 4.65 -16.68
CA GLN A 25 -23.03 4.85 -15.23
C GLN A 25 -23.93 3.85 -14.49
N ALA A 26 -23.33 2.94 -13.73
CA ALA A 26 -24.04 1.84 -13.06
C ALA A 26 -25.18 2.30 -12.13
N GLN A 27 -24.97 3.37 -11.37
CA GLN A 27 -25.98 3.86 -10.43
C GLN A 27 -27.26 4.38 -11.11
N SER A 28 -27.12 5.03 -12.26
CA SER A 28 -28.24 5.63 -13.00
C SER A 28 -29.11 4.59 -13.72
N HIS A 29 -28.57 3.40 -13.92
CA HIS A 29 -29.22 2.32 -14.67
C HIS A 29 -29.51 1.10 -13.81
N ARG A 30 -29.53 1.27 -12.48
CA ARG A 30 -29.82 0.19 -11.53
C ARG A 30 -31.22 -0.37 -11.80
N ALA A 31 -31.30 -1.69 -11.79
CA ALA A 31 -32.59 -2.37 -11.90
C ALA A 31 -33.51 -2.09 -10.70
N PRO A 32 -34.82 -2.08 -10.87
CA PRO A 32 -35.75 -2.19 -9.76
C PRO A 32 -35.40 -3.42 -8.90
N GLN A 33 -35.71 -3.37 -7.60
CA GLN A 33 -35.38 -4.43 -6.65
C GLN A 33 -35.80 -5.81 -7.18
N GLY A 34 -34.82 -6.72 -7.26
CA GLY A 34 -35.03 -8.10 -7.69
C GLY A 34 -33.73 -8.73 -8.22
N ARG A 35 -33.66 -10.07 -8.17
CA ARG A 35 -32.54 -10.84 -8.73
C ARG A 35 -32.73 -10.87 -10.26
N GLN A 36 -31.95 -10.04 -10.97
CA GLN A 36 -31.94 -10.04 -12.43
C GLN A 36 -30.77 -10.83 -12.96
N GLY A 37 -30.97 -11.59 -14.02
CA GLY A 37 -29.87 -12.26 -14.72
C GLY A 37 -29.10 -11.29 -15.61
N ASP A 38 -27.82 -11.58 -15.83
CA ASP A 38 -26.90 -10.75 -16.65
C ASP A 38 -27.46 -10.46 -18.06
N TYR A 39 -28.21 -11.40 -18.64
CA TYR A 39 -28.85 -11.23 -19.94
C TYR A 39 -29.93 -10.13 -19.95
N GLN A 40 -30.76 -10.09 -18.92
CA GLN A 40 -31.83 -9.08 -18.79
C GLN A 40 -31.23 -7.68 -18.56
N ASP A 41 -30.14 -7.61 -17.83
CA ASP A 41 -29.40 -6.36 -17.62
C ASP A 41 -28.75 -5.86 -18.91
N ALA A 42 -28.16 -6.75 -19.70
CA ALA A 42 -27.60 -6.41 -20.99
C ALA A 42 -28.67 -5.93 -21.97
N GLU A 43 -29.82 -6.61 -22.04
CA GLU A 43 -30.96 -6.21 -22.89
C GLU A 43 -31.51 -4.83 -22.50
N ARG A 44 -31.65 -4.56 -21.20
CA ARG A 44 -32.08 -3.27 -20.69
C ARG A 44 -31.11 -2.15 -21.06
N LEU A 45 -29.80 -2.36 -20.89
CA LEU A 45 -28.78 -1.40 -21.28
C LEU A 45 -28.80 -1.13 -22.79
N LEU A 46 -29.00 -2.17 -23.61
CA LEU A 46 -29.12 -2.03 -25.05
C LEU A 46 -30.33 -1.19 -25.44
N ARG A 47 -31.52 -1.49 -24.88
CA ARG A 47 -32.74 -0.71 -25.13
C ARG A 47 -32.55 0.77 -24.80
N ARG A 48 -31.98 1.07 -23.66
CA ARG A 48 -31.70 2.46 -23.25
C ARG A 48 -30.62 3.14 -24.11
N HIS A 49 -29.66 2.37 -24.59
CA HIS A 49 -28.68 2.88 -25.53
C HIS A 49 -29.29 3.33 -26.84
N VAL A 50 -30.16 2.49 -27.42
CA VAL A 50 -30.90 2.79 -28.65
C VAL A 50 -31.84 3.98 -28.46
N ALA A 51 -32.48 4.10 -27.28
CA ALA A 51 -33.31 5.23 -26.93
C ALA A 51 -32.58 6.54 -26.62
N GLY A 52 -31.23 6.51 -26.53
CA GLY A 52 -30.44 7.69 -26.15
C GLY A 52 -30.55 8.09 -24.69
N GLU A 53 -31.07 7.23 -23.82
CA GLU A 53 -31.32 7.48 -22.40
C GLU A 53 -30.15 7.12 -21.48
N LEU A 54 -29.01 6.67 -22.02
CA LEU A 54 -27.88 6.29 -21.21
C LEU A 54 -27.13 7.51 -20.65
N ILE A 55 -26.99 7.55 -19.35
CA ILE A 55 -26.06 8.47 -18.71
C ILE A 55 -24.67 7.87 -18.79
N LEU A 56 -23.78 8.54 -19.51
CA LEU A 56 -22.42 8.06 -19.76
C LEU A 56 -21.45 8.50 -18.68
N SER A 57 -20.56 7.60 -18.28
CA SER A 57 -19.42 7.92 -17.43
C SER A 57 -18.26 8.43 -18.27
N LEU A 58 -17.56 9.43 -17.78
CA LEU A 58 -16.33 9.92 -18.40
C LEU A 58 -15.24 8.84 -18.36
N VAL A 59 -14.73 8.52 -19.53
CA VAL A 59 -13.53 7.67 -19.66
C VAL A 59 -12.34 8.59 -19.99
N PRO A 60 -11.36 8.72 -19.09
CA PRO A 60 -10.18 9.53 -19.36
C PRO A 60 -9.35 8.97 -20.52
N SER A 61 -8.58 9.84 -21.16
CA SER A 61 -7.64 9.43 -22.21
C SER A 61 -6.65 8.36 -21.71
N PRO A 62 -6.04 7.55 -22.58
CA PRO A 62 -5.04 6.54 -22.21
C PRO A 62 -3.92 7.11 -21.34
N GLU A 63 -3.41 8.28 -21.70
CA GLU A 63 -2.38 8.98 -20.95
C GLU A 63 -2.85 9.36 -19.54
N GLN A 64 -4.03 9.94 -19.40
CA GLN A 64 -4.59 10.25 -18.09
C GLN A 64 -4.87 9.01 -17.24
N ARG A 65 -5.24 7.88 -17.86
CA ARG A 65 -5.39 6.60 -17.15
C ARG A 65 -4.05 6.10 -16.61
N LEU A 66 -2.97 6.24 -17.38
CA LEU A 66 -1.61 5.91 -16.94
C LEU A 66 -1.20 6.77 -15.74
N TRP A 67 -1.34 8.10 -15.84
CA TRP A 67 -1.04 9.02 -14.74
C TRP A 67 -1.83 8.69 -13.47
N ARG A 68 -3.10 8.40 -13.59
CA ARG A 68 -3.93 7.96 -12.45
C ARG A 68 -3.45 6.65 -11.82
N THR A 69 -2.96 5.74 -12.64
CA THR A 69 -2.42 4.47 -12.13
C THR A 69 -1.12 4.70 -11.37
N LEU A 70 -0.20 5.50 -11.92
CA LEU A 70 1.07 5.83 -11.29
C LEU A 70 0.86 6.59 -9.96
N THR A 71 0.01 7.61 -9.94
CA THR A 71 -0.26 8.38 -8.73
C THR A 71 -0.93 7.53 -7.64
N ARG A 72 -1.85 6.63 -8.01
CA ARG A 72 -2.46 5.70 -7.05
C ARG A 72 -1.44 4.71 -6.48
N SER A 73 -0.56 4.18 -7.32
CA SER A 73 0.51 3.29 -6.87
C SER A 73 1.47 4.02 -5.94
N GLN A 74 1.88 5.24 -6.27
CA GLN A 74 2.73 6.06 -5.41
C GLN A 74 2.07 6.31 -4.04
N HIS A 75 0.79 6.69 -4.06
CA HIS A 75 0.03 6.90 -2.83
C HIS A 75 -0.08 5.61 -2.00
N GLN A 76 -0.32 4.46 -2.64
CA GLN A 76 -0.38 3.17 -1.95
C GLN A 76 0.97 2.82 -1.31
N TRP A 77 2.08 2.94 -2.04
CA TRP A 77 3.41 2.67 -1.49
C TRP A 77 3.77 3.60 -0.33
N THR A 78 3.36 4.86 -0.42
CA THR A 78 3.55 5.80 0.70
C THR A 78 2.78 5.35 1.94
N ARG A 79 1.52 4.94 1.79
CA ARG A 79 0.72 4.39 2.89
C ARG A 79 1.32 3.11 3.46
N ASP A 80 1.77 2.21 2.61
CA ASP A 80 2.38 0.95 3.04
C ASP A 80 3.69 1.22 3.79
N ARG A 81 4.50 2.17 3.32
CA ARG A 81 5.69 2.62 4.05
C ARG A 81 5.36 3.15 5.45
N VAL A 82 4.37 4.02 5.57
CA VAL A 82 3.93 4.56 6.88
C VAL A 82 3.43 3.43 7.78
N ARG A 83 2.64 2.51 7.24
CA ARG A 83 2.16 1.34 7.98
C ARG A 83 3.29 0.48 8.52
N MET A 84 4.28 0.17 7.68
CA MET A 84 5.45 -0.60 8.10
C MET A 84 6.27 0.15 9.16
N HIS A 85 6.41 1.47 9.01
CA HIS A 85 7.09 2.30 10.02
C HIS A 85 6.41 2.16 11.39
N SER A 86 5.08 2.35 11.45
CA SER A 86 4.33 2.22 12.70
C SER A 86 4.36 0.80 13.28
N GLN A 87 4.38 -0.23 12.44
CA GLN A 87 4.52 -1.60 12.90
C GLN A 87 5.89 -1.87 13.54
N ILE A 88 6.97 -1.40 12.91
CA ILE A 88 8.32 -1.54 13.47
C ILE A 88 8.45 -0.75 14.78
N GLU A 89 7.92 0.46 14.81
CA GLU A 89 7.89 1.30 16.01
C GLU A 89 7.19 0.59 17.17
N SER A 90 5.96 0.10 16.94
CA SER A 90 5.21 -0.66 17.93
C SER A 90 5.96 -1.88 18.45
N LEU A 91 6.59 -2.62 17.54
CA LEU A 91 7.35 -3.81 17.93
C LEU A 91 8.62 -3.47 18.75
N LEU A 92 9.29 -2.35 18.45
CA LEU A 92 10.42 -1.87 19.23
C LEU A 92 9.97 -1.38 20.62
N GLU A 93 8.83 -0.71 20.69
CA GLU A 93 8.20 -0.29 21.95
C GLU A 93 7.83 -1.48 22.82
N ASP A 94 7.17 -2.50 22.25
CA ASP A 94 6.85 -3.76 22.95
C ASP A 94 8.11 -4.46 23.50
N ALA A 95 9.23 -4.32 22.79
CA ALA A 95 10.54 -4.81 23.23
C ALA A 95 11.25 -3.85 24.19
N HIS A 96 10.62 -2.75 24.59
CA HIS A 96 11.20 -1.66 25.39
C HIS A 96 12.48 -1.04 24.78
N ILE A 97 12.58 -1.06 23.44
CA ILE A 97 13.71 -0.47 22.70
C ILE A 97 13.30 0.93 22.23
N GLN A 98 13.88 1.95 22.82
CA GLN A 98 13.52 3.35 22.54
C GLN A 98 14.25 3.96 21.34
N LEU A 99 14.42 3.20 20.26
CA LEU A 99 15.13 3.67 19.09
C LEU A 99 14.40 4.81 18.37
N ALA A 100 13.08 4.80 18.36
CA ALA A 100 12.25 5.82 17.73
C ALA A 100 12.41 7.23 18.33
N THR A 101 12.81 7.33 19.62
CA THR A 101 13.07 8.62 20.28
C THR A 101 14.36 9.26 19.83
N VAL A 102 15.31 8.45 19.35
CA VAL A 102 16.67 8.86 19.00
C VAL A 102 16.87 8.99 17.49
N VAL A 103 16.08 8.24 16.72
CA VAL A 103 16.16 8.16 15.26
C VAL A 103 14.83 8.55 14.64
N SER A 104 14.84 9.63 13.84
CA SER A 104 13.61 10.17 13.22
C SER A 104 13.05 9.32 12.08
N ASP A 105 13.85 8.50 11.42
CA ASP A 105 13.41 7.61 10.34
C ASP A 105 13.96 6.19 10.56
N LEU A 106 13.11 5.33 11.12
CA LEU A 106 13.45 3.92 11.37
C LEU A 106 13.64 3.11 10.09
N LEU A 107 12.96 3.48 9.00
CA LEU A 107 13.09 2.81 7.70
C LEU A 107 14.23 3.40 6.85
N GLY A 108 14.82 4.49 7.29
CA GLY A 108 15.94 5.12 6.61
C GLY A 108 17.17 4.22 6.54
N VAL A 109 17.98 4.41 5.52
CA VAL A 109 19.22 3.62 5.29
C VAL A 109 20.12 3.65 6.53
N ARG A 110 20.12 4.77 7.25
CA ARG A 110 20.99 5.02 8.40
C ARG A 110 20.64 4.17 9.62
N SER A 111 19.37 3.94 9.88
CA SER A 111 18.90 3.14 11.01
C SER A 111 18.66 1.68 10.64
N ARG A 112 18.41 1.42 9.37
CA ARG A 112 18.05 0.09 8.86
C ARG A 112 19.08 -0.99 9.20
N ARG A 113 20.36 -0.67 9.16
CA ARG A 113 21.45 -1.61 9.49
C ARG A 113 21.36 -2.11 10.92
N MET A 114 21.03 -1.22 11.87
CA MET A 114 20.93 -1.56 13.29
C MET A 114 19.82 -2.57 13.56
N TRP A 115 18.57 -2.26 13.19
CA TRP A 115 17.48 -3.17 13.48
C TRP A 115 17.50 -4.44 12.61
N GLN A 116 18.12 -4.40 11.41
CA GLN A 116 18.39 -5.61 10.64
C GLN A 116 19.41 -6.52 11.32
N ALA A 117 20.42 -5.96 11.99
CA ALA A 117 21.36 -6.74 12.79
C ALA A 117 20.66 -7.36 14.01
N LEU A 118 19.77 -6.61 14.67
CA LEU A 118 18.92 -7.13 15.73
C LEU A 118 18.07 -8.31 15.25
N ALA A 119 17.43 -8.19 14.08
CA ALA A 119 16.62 -9.25 13.48
C ALA A 119 17.46 -10.51 13.14
N LYS A 120 18.74 -10.35 12.86
CA LYS A 120 19.71 -11.45 12.65
C LYS A 120 20.21 -12.09 13.95
N GLY A 121 19.79 -11.57 15.09
CA GLY A 121 20.14 -12.09 16.41
C GLY A 121 21.29 -11.38 17.13
N GLU A 122 21.80 -10.25 16.61
CA GLU A 122 22.75 -9.44 17.35
C GLU A 122 22.02 -8.76 18.53
N LYS A 123 22.55 -8.93 19.73
CA LYS A 123 21.93 -8.45 20.98
C LYS A 123 22.79 -7.48 21.76
N GLU A 124 24.04 -7.30 21.35
CA GLU A 124 24.96 -6.45 22.07
C GLU A 124 24.72 -4.97 21.73
N PRO A 125 24.30 -4.13 22.70
CA PRO A 125 23.99 -2.72 22.46
C PRO A 125 25.15 -1.94 21.83
N ALA A 126 26.38 -2.24 22.23
CA ALA A 126 27.56 -1.57 21.70
C ALA A 126 27.79 -1.88 20.21
N ARG A 127 27.56 -3.14 19.79
CA ARG A 127 27.69 -3.55 18.39
C ARG A 127 26.55 -2.99 17.55
N LEU A 128 25.32 -3.01 18.06
CA LEU A 128 24.18 -2.41 17.37
C LEU A 128 24.41 -0.90 17.15
N ALA A 129 24.86 -0.19 18.17
CA ALA A 129 25.18 1.23 18.05
C ALA A 129 26.35 1.50 17.08
N ALA A 130 27.35 0.63 17.03
CA ALA A 130 28.49 0.76 16.11
C ALA A 130 28.11 0.55 14.62
N MET A 131 26.97 -0.10 14.35
CA MET A 131 26.43 -0.27 12.98
C MET A 131 25.65 0.95 12.50
N ALA A 132 25.45 1.95 13.36
CA ALA A 132 24.80 3.19 12.99
C ALA A 132 25.62 3.95 11.93
N ASP A 133 24.91 4.60 11.02
CA ASP A 133 25.56 5.45 10.03
C ASP A 133 26.15 6.69 10.73
N PRO A 134 27.41 7.08 10.42
CA PRO A 134 28.05 8.26 11.00
C PRO A 134 27.30 9.58 10.80
N ALA A 135 26.43 9.64 9.81
CA ALA A 135 25.60 10.82 9.53
C ALA A 135 24.31 10.88 10.37
N LEU A 136 24.08 9.93 11.29
CA LEU A 136 23.02 10.05 12.29
C LEU A 136 23.32 11.17 13.27
N ARG A 137 22.29 11.93 13.63
CA ARG A 137 22.43 13.02 14.62
C ARG A 137 22.61 12.50 16.06
N ALA A 138 22.20 11.25 16.28
CA ALA A 138 22.27 10.61 17.58
C ALA A 138 23.71 10.30 17.98
N THR A 139 24.05 10.56 19.24
CA THR A 139 25.39 10.19 19.77
C THR A 139 25.46 8.67 19.97
N PRO A 140 26.67 8.07 19.91
CA PRO A 140 26.84 6.63 20.18
C PRO A 140 26.36 6.21 21.57
N GLU A 141 26.38 7.10 22.55
CA GLU A 141 25.86 6.86 23.89
C GLU A 141 24.35 6.77 23.91
N GLN A 142 23.66 7.73 23.27
CA GLN A 142 22.20 7.69 23.11
C GLN A 142 21.74 6.43 22.39
N LEU A 143 22.45 6.01 21.36
CA LEU A 143 22.15 4.78 20.65
C LEU A 143 22.34 3.53 21.53
N ARG A 144 23.41 3.47 22.33
CA ARG A 144 23.60 2.37 23.29
C ARG A 144 22.47 2.30 24.31
N ASP A 145 22.08 3.45 24.85
CA ASP A 145 20.99 3.50 25.83
C ASP A 145 19.66 3.06 25.22
N ALA A 146 19.38 3.48 23.98
CA ALA A 146 18.19 3.03 23.26
C ALA A 146 18.13 1.50 23.05
N TRP A 147 19.29 0.86 22.87
CA TRP A 147 19.41 -0.60 22.71
C TRP A 147 19.53 -1.37 24.03
N ARG A 148 19.58 -0.69 25.18
CA ARG A 148 19.87 -1.32 26.49
C ARG A 148 18.89 -2.44 26.87
N ALA A 149 17.67 -2.38 26.42
CA ALA A 149 16.66 -3.40 26.66
C ALA A 149 16.70 -4.59 25.70
N ALA A 150 17.42 -4.47 24.56
CA ALA A 150 17.47 -5.50 23.51
C ALA A 150 17.87 -6.92 24.02
N PRO A 151 18.81 -7.10 24.95
CA PRO A 151 19.18 -8.43 25.45
C PRO A 151 18.09 -9.12 26.25
N ARG A 152 17.16 -8.37 26.86
CA ARG A 152 16.16 -8.88 27.79
C ARG A 152 14.87 -9.33 27.13
N CYS A 153 14.55 -8.79 25.97
CA CYS A 153 13.20 -8.90 25.36
C CYS A 153 13.03 -9.91 24.23
N MET A 154 14.06 -10.67 23.84
CA MET A 154 13.93 -11.63 22.76
C MET A 154 14.00 -13.09 23.21
N PRO A 155 12.87 -13.72 23.65
CA PRO A 155 12.73 -15.16 23.57
C PRO A 155 12.29 -15.52 22.13
N CYS A 156 13.10 -16.28 21.41
CA CYS A 156 12.74 -17.17 20.28
C CYS A 156 11.85 -16.69 19.11
N THR A 157 11.33 -15.49 19.09
CA THR A 157 10.40 -15.03 18.05
C THR A 157 11.06 -14.30 16.87
N ALA A 158 12.38 -14.15 16.88
CA ALA A 158 13.14 -13.50 15.79
C ALA A 158 12.96 -14.16 14.42
N ARG A 159 12.54 -15.43 14.36
CA ARG A 159 12.23 -16.10 13.09
C ARG A 159 10.91 -15.64 12.44
N SER A 160 10.00 -15.06 13.20
CA SER A 160 8.72 -14.55 12.71
C SER A 160 8.84 -13.19 12.02
N TRP A 161 9.94 -12.47 12.23
CA TRP A 161 10.14 -11.11 11.72
C TRP A 161 10.78 -11.04 10.32
N ILE A 162 11.32 -12.16 9.85
CA ILE A 162 12.07 -12.23 8.57
C ILE A 162 11.13 -12.51 7.38
N CYS A 163 9.85 -12.81 7.62
CA CYS A 163 8.87 -13.16 6.57
C CYS A 163 8.03 -11.98 6.06
N PHE A 164 8.49 -10.74 6.20
CA PHE A 164 7.85 -9.58 5.57
C PHE A 164 8.81 -8.80 4.68
#